data_a386856af5bb59d007db44db09477943
#
_entry.id   a386856af5bb59d007db44db09477943
#
_cell.length_a   1.000
_cell.length_b   1.000
_cell.length_c   1.000
_cell.angle_alpha   90.00
_cell.angle_beta   90.00
_cell.angle_gamma   90.00
#
_symmetry.space_group_name_H-M   'P 1'
#
loop_
_entity.id
_entity.type
_entity.pdbx_description
1 polymer ?
#
loop_
_entity_poly.entity_id
_entity_poly.type
_entity_poly.pdbx_seq_one_letter_code
_entity_poly.pdbx_strand_id
1 'polypeptide(L)'
;MKRHCASDLEQGRIIENRELVNMAPPLARSKRHIEIALPPGMAYRAGDYLAVLPRNPARDVDRALRRFGVAADTQILIHKRPSSATALPSGYPVSAAEILASYVELGQAATRAQVGQLARATGCPSDKAGLEALSQPAAYEAEIMAKRVSVLDLLERFPGCELTLGAFLGALPPMRTRQYSISSSPLWDPHRCSLTVAILNEPSPAGGHRHLGVASTFLAGLEDPASAVRRNAPASSVHHRNEDQGGPKGIEQ
;
A
#
# COMPACT_ATOMS: atom_id res chain seq x y z
N MET A 1 13.79 -4.71 -13.09
CA MET A 1 13.13 -4.48 -11.79
C MET A 1 12.65 -5.84 -11.27
N LYS A 2 13.37 -6.45 -10.31
CA LYS A 2 13.00 -7.76 -9.74
C LYS A 2 11.74 -7.57 -8.88
N ARG A 3 10.69 -8.33 -9.16
CA ARG A 3 9.50 -8.41 -8.29
C ARG A 3 9.90 -9.26 -7.08
N HIS A 4 10.02 -8.66 -5.91
CA HIS A 4 10.21 -9.41 -4.68
C HIS A 4 8.88 -10.08 -4.32
N CYS A 5 8.94 -11.38 -4.12
CA CYS A 5 7.81 -12.13 -3.56
C CYS A 5 7.76 -11.86 -2.04
N ALA A 6 6.59 -11.92 -1.42
CA ALA A 6 6.47 -11.72 0.03
C ALA A 6 7.31 -12.74 0.84
N SER A 7 7.68 -13.86 0.24
CA SER A 7 8.59 -14.87 0.81
C SER A 7 10.04 -14.41 0.95
N ASP A 8 10.46 -13.34 0.25
CA ASP A 8 11.84 -12.87 0.21
C ASP A 8 12.09 -11.71 1.21
N LEU A 9 11.07 -11.37 2.00
CA LEU A 9 11.14 -10.28 2.96
C LEU A 9 11.44 -10.82 4.36
N GLU A 10 12.46 -10.28 5.00
CA GLU A 10 12.81 -10.58 6.39
C GLU A 10 12.13 -9.59 7.35
N GLN A 11 11.91 -9.98 8.60
CA GLN A 11 11.20 -9.15 9.57
C GLN A 11 12.15 -8.37 10.45
N GLY A 12 12.13 -7.04 10.30
CA GLY A 12 12.69 -6.12 11.28
C GLY A 12 11.73 -5.91 12.47
N ARG A 13 12.27 -5.58 13.63
CA ARG A 13 11.50 -5.29 14.83
C ARG A 13 11.57 -3.80 15.16
N ILE A 14 10.42 -3.15 15.35
CA ILE A 14 10.37 -1.76 15.80
C ILE A 14 10.94 -1.66 17.21
N ILE A 15 11.89 -0.75 17.44
CA ILE A 15 12.51 -0.43 18.73
C ILE A 15 11.88 0.84 19.28
N GLU A 16 11.75 1.86 18.45
CA GLU A 16 11.19 3.15 18.80
C GLU A 16 10.30 3.66 17.66
N ASN A 17 9.20 4.31 18.02
CA ASN A 17 8.33 5.00 17.08
C ASN A 17 7.76 6.26 17.75
N ARG A 18 8.44 7.40 17.61
CA ARG A 18 8.07 8.65 18.27
C ARG A 18 7.75 9.76 17.29
N GLU A 19 6.84 10.65 17.71
CA GLU A 19 6.51 11.87 16.99
C GLU A 19 7.66 12.89 17.09
N LEU A 20 7.99 13.53 15.98
CA LEU A 20 9.04 14.56 15.90
C LEU A 20 8.47 15.98 15.90
N VAL A 21 7.18 16.14 15.68
CA VAL A 21 6.54 17.44 15.48
C VAL A 21 5.55 17.69 16.61
N ASN A 22 5.54 18.92 17.14
CA ASN A 22 4.46 19.33 18.03
C ASN A 22 3.14 19.37 17.24
N MET A 23 2.21 18.48 17.56
CA MET A 23 0.93 18.32 16.87
C MET A 23 -0.17 19.28 17.36
N ALA A 24 0.12 20.19 18.32
CA ALA A 24 -0.87 21.15 18.82
C ALA A 24 -1.33 22.18 17.76
N PRO A 25 -0.49 22.71 16.85
CA PRO A 25 -0.94 23.60 15.81
C PRO A 25 -1.85 22.88 14.79
N PRO A 26 -2.96 23.50 14.32
CA PRO A 26 -3.94 22.84 13.46
C PRO A 26 -3.43 22.45 12.06
N LEU A 27 -2.34 23.07 11.61
CA LEU A 27 -1.69 22.76 10.33
C LEU A 27 -0.46 21.86 10.50
N ALA A 28 -0.20 21.36 11.71
CA ALA A 28 0.93 20.46 11.96
C ALA A 28 0.78 19.17 11.13
N ARG A 29 1.89 18.75 10.54
CA ARG A 29 1.98 17.50 9.78
C ARG A 29 2.90 16.54 10.52
N SER A 30 2.37 15.42 10.91
CA SER A 30 3.11 14.39 11.66
C SER A 30 4.34 13.92 10.88
N LYS A 31 5.47 13.88 11.59
CA LYS A 31 6.72 13.26 11.14
C LYS A 31 7.23 12.38 12.27
N ARG A 32 7.49 11.14 11.98
CA ARG A 32 7.90 10.17 12.97
C ARG A 32 9.35 9.75 12.77
N HIS A 33 10.06 9.60 13.89
CA HIS A 33 11.29 8.84 13.95
C HIS A 33 10.94 7.40 14.28
N ILE A 34 11.44 6.47 13.47
CA ILE A 34 11.19 5.05 13.64
C ILE A 34 12.52 4.33 13.65
N GLU A 35 12.84 3.65 14.76
CA GLU A 35 14.04 2.83 14.88
C GLU A 35 13.68 1.35 14.76
N ILE A 36 14.46 0.62 13.96
CA ILE A 36 14.19 -0.76 13.57
C ILE A 36 15.42 -1.60 13.83
N ALA A 37 15.28 -2.67 14.64
CA ALA A 37 16.27 -3.72 14.72
C ALA A 37 16.24 -4.54 13.43
N LEU A 38 17.39 -4.67 12.80
CA LEU A 38 17.53 -5.46 11.58
C LEU A 38 17.58 -6.97 11.92
N PRO A 39 17.11 -7.85 11.03
CA PRO A 39 17.28 -9.28 11.17
C PRO A 39 18.77 -9.67 11.25
N PRO A 40 19.11 -10.80 11.91
CA PRO A 40 20.47 -11.30 11.93
C PRO A 40 21.03 -11.51 10.52
N GLY A 41 22.23 -11.00 10.27
CA GLY A 41 22.89 -11.12 8.97
C GLY A 41 22.54 -10.03 7.94
N MET A 42 21.52 -9.21 8.22
CA MET A 42 21.21 -8.05 7.38
C MET A 42 22.15 -6.89 7.73
N ALA A 43 22.73 -6.28 6.70
CA ALA A 43 23.57 -5.09 6.81
C ALA A 43 23.12 -4.02 5.82
N TYR A 44 23.45 -2.76 6.09
CA TYR A 44 23.16 -1.64 5.19
C TYR A 44 24.36 -0.68 5.13
N ARG A 45 24.34 0.23 4.18
CA ARG A 45 25.29 1.33 4.02
C ARG A 45 24.56 2.67 4.11
N ALA A 46 25.30 3.73 4.43
CA ALA A 46 24.76 5.08 4.38
C ALA A 46 24.25 5.38 2.96
N GLY A 47 23.00 5.85 2.86
CA GLY A 47 22.31 6.11 1.59
C GLY A 47 21.45 4.95 1.06
N ASP A 48 21.44 3.81 1.73
CA ASP A 48 20.54 2.70 1.38
C ASP A 48 19.07 3.01 1.73
N TYR A 49 18.20 2.18 1.19
CA TYR A 49 16.74 2.27 1.40
C TYR A 49 16.23 1.01 2.08
N LEU A 50 15.32 1.20 3.01
CA LEU A 50 14.51 0.12 3.59
C LEU A 50 13.24 -0.06 2.76
N ALA A 51 13.02 -1.27 2.25
CA ALA A 51 11.78 -1.64 1.56
C ALA A 51 10.76 -2.14 2.58
N VAL A 52 9.63 -1.45 2.68
CA VAL A 52 8.53 -1.77 3.59
C VAL A 52 7.33 -2.27 2.77
N LEU A 53 6.84 -3.48 3.04
CA LEU A 53 5.57 -3.97 2.53
C LEU A 53 4.47 -3.61 3.53
N PRO A 54 3.61 -2.63 3.21
CA PRO A 54 2.62 -2.13 4.15
C PRO A 54 1.34 -2.98 4.14
N ARG A 55 0.44 -2.60 5.03
CA ARG A 55 -0.96 -3.06 5.04
C ARG A 55 -1.89 -1.89 4.80
N ASN A 56 -3.04 -2.12 4.16
CA ASN A 56 -4.08 -1.11 4.06
C ASN A 56 -4.58 -0.70 5.46
N PRO A 57 -4.96 0.58 5.65
CA PRO A 57 -5.58 1.03 6.88
C PRO A 57 -6.84 0.22 7.19
N ALA A 58 -7.04 -0.14 8.47
CA ALA A 58 -8.21 -0.92 8.92
C ALA A 58 -9.53 -0.28 8.47
N ARG A 59 -9.63 1.07 8.53
CA ARG A 59 -10.78 1.81 8.03
C ARG A 59 -11.16 1.46 6.58
N ASP A 60 -10.16 1.36 5.68
CA ASP A 60 -10.43 1.11 4.26
C ASP A 60 -10.75 -0.37 4.02
N VAL A 61 -10.19 -1.27 4.83
CA VAL A 61 -10.58 -2.69 4.87
C VAL A 61 -12.05 -2.82 5.30
N ASP A 62 -12.44 -2.15 6.38
CA ASP A 62 -13.82 -2.15 6.90
C ASP A 62 -14.82 -1.55 5.89
N ARG A 63 -14.44 -0.50 5.17
CA ARG A 63 -15.25 0.07 4.08
C ARG A 63 -15.52 -0.97 2.99
N ALA A 64 -14.48 -1.67 2.55
CA ALA A 64 -14.60 -2.71 1.53
C ALA A 64 -15.48 -3.87 2.03
N LEU A 65 -15.26 -4.36 3.24
CA LEU A 65 -16.06 -5.43 3.85
C LEU A 65 -17.54 -5.04 3.90
N ARG A 66 -17.86 -3.83 4.36
CA ARG A 66 -19.25 -3.31 4.37
C ARG A 66 -19.84 -3.20 2.99
N ARG A 67 -19.08 -2.69 2.00
CA ARG A 67 -19.57 -2.52 0.62
C ARG A 67 -19.98 -3.86 -0.02
N PHE A 68 -19.29 -4.93 0.32
CA PHE A 68 -19.59 -6.27 -0.22
C PHE A 68 -20.43 -7.15 0.72
N GLY A 69 -20.79 -6.66 1.91
CA GLY A 69 -21.58 -7.43 2.89
C GLY A 69 -20.87 -8.70 3.38
N VAL A 70 -19.52 -8.67 3.50
CA VAL A 70 -18.70 -9.84 3.86
C VAL A 70 -18.12 -9.66 5.24
N ALA A 71 -18.21 -10.69 6.09
CA ALA A 71 -17.58 -10.69 7.41
C ALA A 71 -16.06 -10.77 7.29
N ALA A 72 -15.36 -10.15 8.25
CA ALA A 72 -13.90 -10.03 8.23
C ALA A 72 -13.18 -11.39 8.21
N ASP A 73 -13.74 -12.37 8.91
CA ASP A 73 -13.24 -13.73 9.07
C ASP A 73 -13.69 -14.72 7.98
N THR A 74 -14.55 -14.26 7.05
CA THR A 74 -15.00 -15.08 5.92
C THR A 74 -13.80 -15.63 5.16
N GLN A 75 -13.72 -16.95 5.05
CA GLN A 75 -12.63 -17.63 4.35
C GLN A 75 -12.87 -17.61 2.85
N ILE A 76 -11.92 -17.08 2.10
CA ILE A 76 -11.94 -16.97 0.65
C ILE A 76 -10.86 -17.88 0.09
N LEU A 77 -11.28 -18.81 -0.78
CA LEU A 77 -10.37 -19.66 -1.55
C LEU A 77 -10.26 -19.13 -2.97
N ILE A 78 -9.07 -18.70 -3.35
CA ILE A 78 -8.81 -18.19 -4.71
C ILE A 78 -8.18 -19.28 -5.55
N HIS A 79 -8.84 -19.60 -6.66
CA HIS A 79 -8.31 -20.51 -7.67
C HIS A 79 -7.64 -19.72 -8.79
N LYS A 80 -6.32 -19.87 -8.94
CA LYS A 80 -5.60 -19.27 -10.06
C LYS A 80 -5.94 -19.96 -11.36
N ARG A 81 -6.18 -19.17 -12.39
CA ARG A 81 -6.09 -19.66 -13.76
C ARG A 81 -4.62 -19.77 -14.16
N PRO A 82 -4.20 -20.77 -14.95
CA PRO A 82 -2.79 -20.95 -15.33
C PRO A 82 -2.12 -19.72 -15.96
N SER A 83 -2.91 -18.87 -16.64
CA SER A 83 -2.44 -17.64 -17.29
C SER A 83 -2.48 -16.39 -16.42
N SER A 84 -2.93 -16.48 -15.16
CA SER A 84 -3.10 -15.32 -14.29
C SER A 84 -1.84 -15.03 -13.47
N ALA A 85 -1.23 -13.87 -13.71
CA ALA A 85 -0.10 -13.34 -12.93
C ALA A 85 -0.56 -12.58 -11.66
N THR A 86 -1.67 -13.01 -11.03
CA THR A 86 -2.16 -12.35 -9.82
C THR A 86 -1.24 -12.58 -8.63
N ALA A 87 -1.04 -11.55 -7.80
CA ALA A 87 -0.33 -11.63 -6.52
C ALA A 87 -1.23 -12.13 -5.36
N LEU A 88 -2.51 -12.40 -5.64
CA LEU A 88 -3.45 -12.91 -4.64
C LEU A 88 -3.06 -14.32 -4.18
N PRO A 89 -3.28 -14.66 -2.88
CA PRO A 89 -3.02 -16.00 -2.36
C PRO A 89 -3.92 -17.01 -3.07
N SER A 90 -3.38 -18.18 -3.37
CA SER A 90 -4.16 -19.21 -4.09
C SER A 90 -3.86 -20.61 -3.58
N GLY A 91 -4.88 -21.49 -3.61
CA GLY A 91 -4.75 -22.88 -3.22
C GLY A 91 -4.94 -23.15 -1.73
N TYR A 92 -5.12 -22.10 -0.93
CA TYR A 92 -5.46 -22.20 0.50
C TYR A 92 -6.43 -21.08 0.90
N PRO A 93 -7.29 -21.31 1.93
CA PRO A 93 -8.23 -20.29 2.38
C PRO A 93 -7.52 -19.18 3.14
N VAL A 94 -7.93 -17.92 2.87
CA VAL A 94 -7.47 -16.72 3.58
C VAL A 94 -8.67 -15.87 3.94
N SER A 95 -8.66 -15.23 5.10
CA SER A 95 -9.78 -14.37 5.50
C SER A 95 -9.94 -13.16 4.59
N ALA A 96 -11.17 -12.70 4.38
CA ALA A 96 -11.48 -11.53 3.58
C ALA A 96 -10.72 -10.29 4.06
N ALA A 97 -10.66 -10.09 5.37
CA ALA A 97 -9.91 -8.98 5.97
C ALA A 97 -8.42 -9.06 5.63
N GLU A 98 -7.81 -10.24 5.69
CA GLU A 98 -6.38 -10.40 5.37
C GLU A 98 -6.07 -10.16 3.90
N ILE A 99 -6.93 -10.63 2.99
CA ILE A 99 -6.79 -10.36 1.55
C ILE A 99 -6.83 -8.86 1.28
N LEU A 100 -7.83 -8.17 1.83
CA LEU A 100 -8.01 -6.73 1.67
C LEU A 100 -6.90 -5.93 2.34
N ALA A 101 -6.39 -6.39 3.48
CA ALA A 101 -5.34 -5.70 4.21
C ALA A 101 -3.97 -5.82 3.54
N SER A 102 -3.60 -7.01 3.03
CA SER A 102 -2.21 -7.32 2.72
C SER A 102 -1.91 -7.58 1.24
N TYR A 103 -2.91 -7.88 0.41
CA TYR A 103 -2.63 -8.36 -0.96
C TYR A 103 -2.98 -7.36 -2.05
N VAL A 104 -3.86 -6.41 -1.82
CA VAL A 104 -4.34 -5.43 -2.81
C VAL A 104 -4.23 -4.00 -2.30
N GLU A 105 -4.09 -3.04 -3.21
CA GLU A 105 -4.09 -1.61 -2.86
C GLU A 105 -5.49 -1.02 -2.99
N LEU A 106 -6.12 -0.68 -1.88
CA LEU A 106 -7.49 -0.11 -1.85
C LEU A 106 -7.53 1.38 -2.20
N GLY A 107 -6.48 2.13 -1.87
CA GLY A 107 -6.44 3.60 -1.99
C GLY A 107 -5.79 4.13 -3.27
N GLN A 108 -5.52 3.29 -4.28
CA GLN A 108 -5.02 3.76 -5.57
C GLN A 108 -6.14 4.41 -6.38
N ALA A 109 -5.81 5.53 -7.06
CA ALA A 109 -6.76 6.15 -7.98
C ALA A 109 -7.19 5.16 -9.06
N ALA A 110 -8.49 5.12 -9.34
CA ALA A 110 -9.06 4.21 -10.33
C ALA A 110 -8.53 4.56 -11.73
N THR A 111 -8.16 3.55 -12.49
CA THR A 111 -7.81 3.71 -13.91
C THR A 111 -9.07 3.89 -14.77
N ARG A 112 -8.94 4.51 -15.95
CA ARG A 112 -10.07 4.63 -16.90
C ARG A 112 -10.67 3.27 -17.26
N ALA A 113 -9.83 2.23 -17.40
CA ALA A 113 -10.30 0.88 -17.67
C ALA A 113 -11.16 0.34 -16.53
N GLN A 114 -10.80 0.60 -15.28
CA GLN A 114 -11.59 0.21 -14.09
C GLN A 114 -12.91 1.00 -14.05
N VAL A 115 -12.90 2.32 -14.30
CA VAL A 115 -14.15 3.11 -14.38
C VAL A 115 -15.10 2.53 -15.45
N GLY A 116 -14.58 2.21 -16.63
CA GLY A 116 -15.35 1.55 -17.68
C GLY A 116 -15.85 0.14 -17.30
N GLN A 117 -15.09 -0.60 -16.49
CA GLN A 117 -15.52 -1.89 -15.94
C GLN A 117 -16.69 -1.72 -14.96
N LEU A 118 -16.62 -0.72 -14.07
CA LEU A 118 -17.71 -0.38 -13.17
C LEU A 118 -18.98 0.01 -13.94
N ALA A 119 -18.86 0.85 -14.97
CA ALA A 119 -20.01 1.23 -15.80
C ALA A 119 -20.70 0.03 -16.45
N ARG A 120 -19.92 -0.96 -16.93
CA ARG A 120 -20.46 -2.21 -17.50
C ARG A 120 -21.13 -3.11 -16.46
N ALA A 121 -20.67 -3.05 -15.20
CA ALA A 121 -21.21 -3.84 -14.09
C ALA A 121 -22.37 -3.13 -13.36
N THR A 122 -22.88 -2.02 -13.91
CA THR A 122 -23.93 -1.22 -13.27
C THR A 122 -25.25 -1.41 -13.99
N GLY A 123 -26.24 -1.94 -13.27
CA GLY A 123 -27.62 -2.12 -13.77
C GLY A 123 -28.45 -0.84 -13.70
N CYS A 124 -28.15 0.08 -12.77
CA CYS A 124 -28.85 1.35 -12.61
C CYS A 124 -28.48 2.35 -13.71
N PRO A 125 -29.43 2.84 -14.54
CA PRO A 125 -29.14 3.72 -15.67
C PRO A 125 -28.46 5.03 -15.27
N SER A 126 -28.85 5.65 -14.14
CA SER A 126 -28.27 6.91 -13.66
C SER A 126 -26.81 6.73 -13.23
N ASP A 127 -26.52 5.65 -12.48
CA ASP A 127 -25.18 5.34 -12.02
C ASP A 127 -24.26 4.98 -13.20
N LYS A 128 -24.80 4.22 -14.16
CA LYS A 128 -24.07 3.89 -15.40
C LYS A 128 -23.69 5.15 -16.17
N ALA A 129 -24.65 6.05 -16.41
CA ALA A 129 -24.39 7.31 -17.12
C ALA A 129 -23.36 8.18 -16.37
N GLY A 130 -23.41 8.23 -15.01
CA GLY A 130 -22.44 8.92 -14.19
C GLY A 130 -21.03 8.35 -14.35
N LEU A 131 -20.86 7.01 -14.33
CA LEU A 131 -19.57 6.34 -14.53
C LEU A 131 -19.04 6.51 -15.97
N GLU A 132 -19.90 6.47 -16.96
CA GLU A 132 -19.54 6.71 -18.37
C GLU A 132 -19.04 8.17 -18.56
N ALA A 133 -19.71 9.14 -17.93
CA ALA A 133 -19.27 10.53 -17.95
C ALA A 133 -17.89 10.69 -17.28
N LEU A 134 -17.64 10.05 -16.15
CA LEU A 134 -16.33 10.04 -15.46
C LEU A 134 -15.23 9.34 -16.27
N SER A 135 -15.57 8.48 -17.21
CA SER A 135 -14.60 7.81 -18.08
C SER A 135 -14.10 8.72 -19.24
N GLN A 136 -14.76 9.85 -19.51
CA GLN A 136 -14.32 10.82 -20.52
C GLN A 136 -12.99 11.46 -20.11
N PRO A 137 -12.05 11.73 -21.04
CA PRO A 137 -10.69 12.15 -20.72
C PRO A 137 -10.61 13.33 -19.75
N ALA A 138 -11.31 14.41 -20.03
CA ALA A 138 -11.27 15.63 -19.21
C ALA A 138 -11.89 15.41 -17.80
N ALA A 139 -13.03 14.73 -17.73
CA ALA A 139 -13.67 14.41 -16.46
C ALA A 139 -12.83 13.42 -15.65
N TYR A 140 -12.20 12.42 -16.28
CA TYR A 140 -11.31 11.48 -15.63
C TYR A 140 -10.13 12.19 -14.97
N GLU A 141 -9.45 13.11 -15.67
CA GLU A 141 -8.33 13.86 -15.09
C GLU A 141 -8.77 14.75 -13.92
N ALA A 142 -9.88 15.49 -14.07
CA ALA A 142 -10.35 16.43 -13.05
C ALA A 142 -10.98 15.75 -11.83
N GLU A 143 -11.77 14.68 -12.05
CA GLU A 143 -12.60 14.07 -11.01
C GLU A 143 -11.99 12.81 -10.40
N ILE A 144 -11.17 12.06 -11.14
CA ILE A 144 -10.55 10.83 -10.68
C ILE A 144 -9.08 11.03 -10.32
N MET A 145 -8.27 11.48 -11.28
CA MET A 145 -6.83 11.58 -11.06
C MET A 145 -6.45 12.70 -10.10
N ALA A 146 -6.95 13.93 -10.33
CA ALA A 146 -6.65 15.08 -9.47
C ALA A 146 -7.17 14.88 -8.04
N LYS A 147 -8.31 14.20 -7.87
CA LYS A 147 -8.93 13.93 -6.59
C LYS A 147 -8.51 12.58 -5.97
N ARG A 148 -7.72 11.77 -6.69
CA ARG A 148 -7.27 10.44 -6.27
C ARG A 148 -8.41 9.49 -5.88
N VAL A 149 -9.51 9.51 -6.62
CA VAL A 149 -10.70 8.69 -6.36
C VAL A 149 -10.39 7.23 -6.64
N SER A 150 -10.50 6.37 -5.64
CA SER A 150 -10.26 4.94 -5.77
C SER A 150 -11.46 4.18 -6.35
N VAL A 151 -11.25 2.92 -6.73
CA VAL A 151 -12.35 2.02 -7.12
C VAL A 151 -13.35 1.86 -5.98
N LEU A 152 -12.89 1.80 -4.74
CA LEU A 152 -13.76 1.69 -3.56
C LEU A 152 -14.62 2.95 -3.38
N ASP A 153 -14.05 4.14 -3.56
CA ASP A 153 -14.78 5.40 -3.50
C ASP A 153 -15.88 5.46 -4.57
N LEU A 154 -15.58 4.97 -5.78
CA LEU A 154 -16.58 4.88 -6.86
C LEU A 154 -17.71 3.90 -6.53
N LEU A 155 -17.39 2.74 -5.95
CA LEU A 155 -18.40 1.76 -5.54
C LEU A 155 -19.33 2.29 -4.43
N GLU A 156 -18.83 3.16 -3.54
CA GLU A 156 -19.65 3.82 -2.53
C GLU A 156 -20.49 4.96 -3.14
N ARG A 157 -19.93 5.69 -4.10
CA ARG A 157 -20.63 6.78 -4.81
C ARG A 157 -21.73 6.27 -5.76
N PHE A 158 -21.53 5.08 -6.34
CA PHE A 158 -22.44 4.46 -7.30
C PHE A 158 -22.93 3.09 -6.78
N PRO A 159 -23.88 3.08 -5.84
CA PRO A 159 -24.31 1.86 -5.15
C PRO A 159 -25.00 0.85 -6.07
N GLY A 160 -25.58 1.30 -7.20
CA GLY A 160 -26.16 0.44 -8.22
C GLY A 160 -25.16 -0.38 -9.05
N CYS A 161 -23.85 -0.27 -8.73
CA CYS A 161 -22.84 -1.11 -9.36
C CYS A 161 -22.83 -2.50 -8.70
N GLU A 162 -23.08 -3.54 -9.48
CA GLU A 162 -23.19 -4.95 -9.04
C GLU A 162 -21.88 -5.72 -9.17
N LEU A 163 -20.74 -5.03 -9.04
CA LEU A 163 -19.42 -5.68 -9.09
C LEU A 163 -19.28 -6.70 -7.95
N THR A 164 -18.93 -7.93 -8.27
CA THR A 164 -18.66 -8.96 -7.26
C THR A 164 -17.34 -8.72 -6.54
N LEU A 165 -17.20 -9.22 -5.30
CA LEU A 165 -15.92 -9.14 -4.55
C LEU A 165 -14.76 -9.75 -5.34
N GLY A 166 -14.98 -10.89 -6.01
CA GLY A 166 -13.94 -11.53 -6.84
C GLY A 166 -13.48 -10.64 -7.99
N ALA A 167 -14.42 -9.97 -8.70
CA ALA A 167 -14.10 -9.03 -9.76
C ALA A 167 -13.40 -7.77 -9.23
N PHE A 168 -13.81 -7.27 -8.06
CA PHE A 168 -13.15 -6.16 -7.37
C PHE A 168 -11.70 -6.50 -7.04
N LEU A 169 -11.44 -7.63 -6.36
CA LEU A 169 -10.08 -8.08 -6.02
C LEU A 169 -9.21 -8.27 -7.26
N GLY A 170 -9.78 -8.82 -8.33
CA GLY A 170 -9.08 -9.01 -9.60
C GLY A 170 -8.77 -7.71 -10.36
N ALA A 171 -9.53 -6.65 -10.12
CA ALA A 171 -9.32 -5.34 -10.73
C ALA A 171 -8.26 -4.50 -9.99
N LEU A 172 -8.03 -4.74 -8.70
CA LEU A 172 -7.12 -3.95 -7.89
C LEU A 172 -5.65 -4.30 -8.17
N PRO A 173 -4.74 -3.31 -8.11
CA PRO A 173 -3.32 -3.58 -8.18
C PRO A 173 -2.86 -4.32 -6.91
N PRO A 174 -1.83 -5.17 -7.02
CA PRO A 174 -1.26 -5.85 -5.87
C PRO A 174 -0.61 -4.85 -4.92
N MET A 175 -0.59 -5.19 -3.63
CA MET A 175 0.17 -4.44 -2.62
C MET A 175 1.65 -4.38 -3.03
N ARG A 176 2.25 -3.20 -2.90
CA ARG A 176 3.64 -2.93 -3.31
C ARG A 176 4.46 -2.50 -2.12
N THR A 177 5.74 -2.84 -2.16
CA THR A 177 6.73 -2.26 -1.24
C THR A 177 6.90 -0.76 -1.50
N ARG A 178 7.20 -0.02 -0.42
CA ARG A 178 7.62 1.38 -0.46
C ARG A 178 9.04 1.48 0.06
N GLN A 179 9.87 2.25 -0.62
CA GLN A 179 11.25 2.48 -0.21
C GLN A 179 11.34 3.75 0.63
N TYR A 180 12.00 3.63 1.77
CA TYR A 180 12.31 4.74 2.67
C TYR A 180 13.82 4.86 2.80
N SER A 181 14.36 6.05 2.60
CA SER A 181 15.78 6.31 2.84
C SER A 181 16.11 6.08 4.32
N ILE A 182 17.14 5.29 4.58
CA ILE A 182 17.65 5.09 5.93
C ILE A 182 18.32 6.39 6.38
N SER A 183 17.94 6.90 7.55
CA SER A 183 18.44 8.16 8.10
C SER A 183 19.59 7.99 9.12
N SER A 184 19.90 6.75 9.53
CA SER A 184 21.03 6.41 10.39
C SER A 184 22.27 5.99 9.60
N SER A 185 23.41 5.96 10.30
CA SER A 185 24.66 5.39 9.80
C SER A 185 24.91 4.03 10.46
N PRO A 186 25.38 2.99 9.75
CA PRO A 186 25.77 1.72 10.35
C PRO A 186 26.99 1.83 11.27
N LEU A 187 27.72 2.94 11.19
CA LEU A 187 28.81 3.25 12.14
C LEU A 187 28.31 3.54 13.55
N TRP A 188 27.06 3.98 13.67
CA TRP A 188 26.42 4.16 14.98
C TRP A 188 25.98 2.83 15.59
N ASP A 189 25.24 2.02 14.83
CA ASP A 189 24.88 0.65 15.19
C ASP A 189 24.57 -0.14 13.88
N PRO A 190 25.38 -1.16 13.56
CA PRO A 190 25.18 -1.93 12.32
C PRO A 190 23.95 -2.84 12.35
N HIS A 191 23.35 -3.08 13.54
CA HIS A 191 22.19 -3.94 13.73
C HIS A 191 20.87 -3.18 13.79
N ARG A 192 20.92 -1.84 13.64
CA ARG A 192 19.73 -0.97 13.69
C ARG A 192 19.76 0.04 12.57
N CYS A 193 18.59 0.35 12.05
CA CYS A 193 18.43 1.48 11.17
C CYS A 193 17.30 2.38 11.65
N SER A 194 17.36 3.66 11.29
CA SER A 194 16.28 4.60 11.57
C SER A 194 15.69 5.17 10.28
N LEU A 195 14.41 5.50 10.34
CA LEU A 195 13.67 6.20 9.30
C LEU A 195 13.11 7.50 9.87
N THR A 196 13.03 8.52 9.00
CA THR A 196 12.26 9.73 9.27
C THR A 196 11.10 9.77 8.27
N VAL A 197 9.87 9.59 8.76
CA VAL A 197 8.69 9.35 7.93
C VAL A 197 7.67 10.46 8.11
N ALA A 198 7.35 11.18 7.02
CA ALA A 198 6.20 12.08 6.99
C ALA A 198 4.90 11.27 6.84
N ILE A 199 3.95 11.47 7.74
CA ILE A 199 2.69 10.73 7.74
C ILE A 199 1.69 11.45 6.84
N LEU A 200 1.27 10.77 5.79
CA LEU A 200 0.23 11.26 4.90
C LEU A 200 -1.15 10.92 5.50
N ASN A 201 -1.80 11.95 6.05
CA ASN A 201 -3.14 11.88 6.60
C ASN A 201 -3.82 13.25 6.39
N GLU A 202 -4.39 13.44 5.20
CA GLU A 202 -4.94 14.71 4.76
C GLU A 202 -6.42 14.56 4.38
N PRO A 203 -7.21 15.64 4.38
CA PRO A 203 -8.55 15.60 3.80
C PRO A 203 -8.49 15.05 2.37
N SER A 204 -9.37 14.11 2.02
CA SER A 204 -9.44 13.60 0.67
C SER A 204 -9.95 14.69 -0.28
N PRO A 205 -9.27 14.97 -1.40
CA PRO A 205 -9.81 15.86 -2.42
C PRO A 205 -11.13 15.37 -3.02
N ALA A 206 -11.43 14.06 -2.91
CA ALA A 206 -12.70 13.47 -3.30
C ALA A 206 -13.84 13.77 -2.31
N GLY A 207 -13.53 14.28 -1.11
CA GLY A 207 -14.48 14.49 -0.03
C GLY A 207 -14.77 13.21 0.79
N GLY A 208 -15.64 13.35 1.80
CA GLY A 208 -16.19 12.23 2.58
C GLY A 208 -15.27 11.55 3.60
N HIS A 209 -13.97 11.49 3.36
CA HIS A 209 -13.01 10.84 4.25
C HIS A 209 -11.61 11.47 4.14
N ARG A 210 -10.67 10.97 4.94
CA ARG A 210 -9.26 11.38 4.86
C ARG A 210 -8.48 10.47 3.91
N HIS A 211 -7.60 11.04 3.12
CA HIS A 211 -6.63 10.30 2.33
C HIS A 211 -5.47 9.86 3.24
N LEU A 212 -5.27 8.56 3.37
CA LEU A 212 -4.22 7.95 4.19
C LEU A 212 -3.13 7.36 3.30
N GLY A 213 -1.89 7.72 3.57
CA GLY A 213 -0.75 7.09 2.91
C GLY A 213 -0.54 5.68 3.45
N VAL A 214 -0.77 4.65 2.63
CA VAL A 214 -0.77 3.23 3.06
C VAL A 214 0.48 2.87 3.87
N ALA A 215 1.67 3.16 3.37
CA ALA A 215 2.91 2.80 4.06
C ALA A 215 3.23 3.71 5.25
N SER A 216 2.99 5.02 5.12
CA SER A 216 3.30 5.96 6.20
C SER A 216 2.36 5.76 7.41
N THR A 217 1.07 5.52 7.18
CA THR A 217 0.13 5.23 8.27
C THR A 217 0.34 3.85 8.86
N PHE A 218 0.71 2.85 8.04
CA PHE A 218 1.13 1.55 8.54
C PHE A 218 2.31 1.66 9.50
N LEU A 219 3.38 2.34 9.09
CA LEU A 219 4.56 2.58 9.93
C LEU A 219 4.23 3.37 11.20
N ALA A 220 3.37 4.39 11.10
CA ALA A 220 2.93 5.16 12.26
C ALA A 220 2.16 4.32 13.29
N GLY A 221 1.42 3.32 12.85
CA GLY A 221 0.64 2.42 13.70
C GLY A 221 1.44 1.29 14.36
N LEU A 222 2.72 1.15 14.05
CA LEU A 222 3.60 0.17 14.70
C LEU A 222 4.13 0.71 16.04
N GLU A 223 3.26 0.80 17.04
CA GLU A 223 3.58 1.46 18.32
C GLU A 223 4.25 0.54 19.35
N ASP A 224 4.06 -0.79 19.23
CA ASP A 224 4.59 -1.77 20.19
C ASP A 224 5.48 -2.80 19.50
N PRO A 225 6.74 -2.97 19.97
CA PRO A 225 7.63 -4.04 19.51
C PRO A 225 7.01 -5.44 19.58
N ALA A 226 6.14 -5.69 20.55
CA ALA A 226 5.47 -6.98 20.74
C ALA A 226 4.28 -7.17 19.78
N SER A 227 3.64 -6.12 19.30
CA SER A 227 2.48 -6.20 18.40
C SER A 227 2.88 -6.42 16.95
N ALA A 228 4.04 -5.93 16.54
CA ALA A 228 4.59 -6.11 15.19
C ALA A 228 4.97 -7.58 14.90
N VAL A 229 5.36 -8.32 15.91
CA VAL A 229 5.84 -9.72 15.80
C VAL A 229 4.71 -10.76 15.71
N ARG A 230 3.53 -10.44 16.18
CA ARG A 230 2.44 -11.43 16.32
C ARG A 230 1.54 -11.63 15.10
N ARG A 231 1.72 -10.88 14.05
CA ARG A 231 0.90 -11.04 12.83
C ARG A 231 1.85 -11.13 11.66
N ASN A 232 1.69 -12.14 10.83
CA ASN A 232 2.41 -12.36 9.56
C ASN A 232 2.43 -11.10 8.68
N ALA A 233 2.97 -10.01 9.22
CA ALA A 233 3.22 -8.79 8.49
C ALA A 233 4.54 -8.98 7.76
N PRO A 234 4.56 -8.82 6.48
CA PRO A 234 5.79 -9.00 5.72
C PRO A 234 6.82 -7.96 6.10
N ALA A 235 7.98 -8.40 6.10
CA ALA A 235 9.22 -7.81 6.47
C ALA A 235 9.67 -6.62 5.63
N SER A 236 10.65 -5.95 6.14
CA SER A 236 11.46 -4.98 5.43
C SER A 236 12.74 -5.62 4.91
N SER A 237 13.12 -5.33 3.69
CA SER A 237 14.43 -5.69 3.13
C SER A 237 15.25 -4.43 2.85
N VAL A 238 16.55 -4.52 3.08
CA VAL A 238 17.49 -3.44 2.76
C VAL A 238 17.97 -3.62 1.32
N HIS A 239 17.86 -2.57 0.53
CA HIS A 239 18.41 -2.54 -0.83
C HIS A 239 19.72 -1.76 -0.83
N HIS A 240 20.78 -2.43 -1.25
CA HIS A 240 22.02 -1.76 -1.61
C HIS A 240 21.88 -1.11 -2.99
N ARG A 241 22.37 0.11 -3.10
CA ARG A 241 22.56 0.74 -4.40
C ARG A 241 23.69 0.00 -5.10
N ASN A 242 23.43 -0.70 -6.21
CA ASN A 242 24.49 -1.12 -7.10
C ASN A 242 25.12 0.14 -7.72
N GLU A 243 26.26 0.54 -7.22
CA GLU A 243 27.14 1.43 -7.96
C GLU A 243 27.67 0.61 -9.14
N ASP A 244 27.21 0.98 -10.33
CA ASP A 244 27.77 0.51 -11.58
C ASP A 244 29.24 0.96 -11.61
N GLN A 245 30.14 0.02 -11.40
CA GLN A 245 31.59 0.26 -11.49
C GLN A 245 31.93 0.46 -12.97
N GLY A 246 31.80 1.70 -13.42
CA GLY A 246 32.47 2.16 -14.61
C GLY A 246 33.98 2.11 -14.38
N GLY A 247 34.61 1.01 -14.73
CA GLY A 247 36.05 0.90 -14.74
C GLY A 247 36.69 1.96 -15.65
N PRO A 248 37.86 2.49 -15.31
CA PRO A 248 38.54 3.49 -16.13
C PRO A 248 38.97 2.84 -17.48
N LYS A 249 38.48 3.42 -18.57
CA LYS A 249 39.02 3.11 -19.89
C LYS A 249 40.48 3.58 -19.92
N GLY A 250 41.40 2.63 -19.98
CA GLY A 250 42.80 2.88 -20.22
C GLY A 250 42.98 3.68 -21.51
N ILE A 251 43.75 4.75 -21.40
CA ILE A 251 44.32 5.48 -22.51
C ILE A 251 45.56 4.71 -22.88
N GLU A 252 45.54 4.00 -24.01
CA GLU A 252 46.77 3.58 -24.72
C GLU A 252 47.06 4.59 -25.84
N GLN A 253 48.33 4.88 -25.96
CA GLN A 253 48.99 5.87 -26.77
C GLN A 253 48.70 5.76 -28.29
#